data_d6c9adadbb95de257a8625ad33da31cf
#
_entry.id   d6c9adadbb95de257a8625ad33da31cf
#
_cell.length_a   1.000
_cell.length_b   1.000
_cell.length_c   1.000
_cell.angle_alpha   90.00
_cell.angle_beta   90.00
_cell.angle_gamma   90.00
#
_symmetry.space_group_name_H-M   'P 1'
#
loop_
_entity.id
_entity.type
_entity.pdbx_description
1 polymer ?
#
loop_
_entity_poly.entity_id
_entity_poly.type
_entity_poly.pdbx_seq_one_letter_code
_entity_poly.pdbx_strand_id
1 'polypeptide(L)'
;MASGQEPVMDSLHRPTPMTYIVGEISIRGNRITKPYIIKRELYFKTGDSVDLQELVKDFALSRDQIIKTHLFNDAVIYLKGFRGYTIDIQIDVKERWYIFPLPYARPVDRNLTTWSEKNYSLSRLDYGLKYSQYNFTGRNDNLQAWFITGYSRQITFAYDDPYVDLSLKHGFGVSFSYVEMTELDALTLNNQQYFIDADTISYSGKYLSEQFSFSLRYYYRPALKTKHFFRLGFNWLTIDSAVTVWNPQYLNNDIKRVFYPEFSYFLNYNNLDYTPYPLHGNLIETGFVKRGIDKDMNLWQLSARYVESWKLGRKLYFGTQNLGILKLPFEQPFFNEQMFGYGDFYTRGLEKYVVEGVAGAVSRNTVMRELFNFNIPFLRGTSHDWIPFRIFAKVYTDGGYVYNKYPSPTNTLTNTFLYSGGFGMDVVTFYDLVFRFEYSFNQLGEKGFFFHVSNYF
;
A
#
# COMPACT_ATOMS: atom_id res chain seq x y z
N MET A 1 12.90 -62.81 53.47
CA MET A 1 12.36 -62.34 52.22
C MET A 1 11.35 -61.25 52.53
N ALA A 2 11.75 -60.01 52.44
CA ALA A 2 10.89 -58.85 52.60
C ALA A 2 10.72 -58.19 51.21
N SER A 3 9.50 -58.26 50.66
CA SER A 3 9.13 -57.62 49.44
C SER A 3 8.92 -56.09 49.64
N GLY A 4 9.82 -55.30 49.15
CA GLY A 4 9.65 -53.87 49.13
C GLY A 4 8.61 -53.50 48.03
N GLN A 5 7.51 -52.90 48.47
CA GLN A 5 6.58 -52.18 47.57
C GLN A 5 7.19 -50.78 47.30
N GLU A 6 7.51 -50.49 46.07
CA GLU A 6 7.80 -49.11 45.60
C GLU A 6 6.52 -48.27 45.71
N PRO A 7 6.59 -47.04 46.21
CA PRO A 7 5.42 -46.16 46.20
C PRO A 7 5.11 -45.75 44.75
N VAL A 8 3.89 -46.03 44.31
CA VAL A 8 3.30 -45.51 43.07
C VAL A 8 3.28 -43.98 43.18
N MET A 9 4.11 -43.36 42.36
CA MET A 9 4.17 -41.89 42.21
C MET A 9 2.82 -41.42 41.66
N ASP A 10 2.05 -40.76 42.52
CA ASP A 10 0.73 -40.22 42.24
C ASP A 10 0.84 -39.26 41.02
N SER A 11 0.02 -39.51 40.03
CA SER A 11 -0.04 -38.72 38.81
C SER A 11 -0.31 -37.26 39.17
N LEU A 12 0.67 -36.39 38.93
CA LEU A 12 0.55 -34.95 39.05
C LEU A 12 -0.77 -34.49 38.43
N HIS A 13 -1.71 -34.12 39.24
CA HIS A 13 -2.90 -33.39 38.82
C HIS A 13 -2.42 -32.13 38.10
N ARG A 14 -2.47 -32.12 36.75
CA ARG A 14 -2.41 -30.87 36.02
C ARG A 14 -3.61 -30.05 36.47
N PRO A 15 -3.43 -28.85 37.04
CA PRO A 15 -4.57 -28.04 37.46
C PRO A 15 -5.42 -27.81 36.20
N THR A 16 -6.70 -28.14 36.27
CA THR A 16 -7.67 -27.80 35.24
C THR A 16 -7.55 -26.31 34.97
N PRO A 17 -7.35 -25.86 33.73
CA PRO A 17 -7.20 -24.43 33.43
C PRO A 17 -8.44 -23.70 33.97
N MET A 18 -8.22 -22.73 34.83
CA MET A 18 -9.30 -21.90 35.37
C MET A 18 -9.83 -21.02 34.22
N THR A 19 -11.10 -21.24 33.90
CA THR A 19 -11.79 -20.49 32.85
C THR A 19 -12.47 -19.26 33.44
N TYR A 20 -12.28 -18.12 32.83
CA TYR A 20 -12.87 -16.85 33.22
C TYR A 20 -13.84 -16.37 32.15
N ILE A 21 -14.81 -15.55 32.56
CA ILE A 21 -15.76 -14.90 31.63
C ILE A 21 -15.31 -13.46 31.42
N VAL A 22 -15.21 -13.03 30.17
CA VAL A 22 -14.93 -11.64 29.82
C VAL A 22 -16.12 -10.78 30.21
N GLY A 23 -15.92 -9.86 31.12
CA GLY A 23 -16.91 -8.91 31.62
C GLY A 23 -16.97 -7.64 30.82
N GLU A 24 -16.83 -6.50 31.51
CA GLU A 24 -16.84 -5.20 30.85
C GLU A 24 -15.53 -4.94 30.09
N ILE A 25 -15.65 -4.48 28.84
CA ILE A 25 -14.56 -3.97 28.04
C ILE A 25 -14.70 -2.44 27.97
N SER A 26 -13.87 -1.74 28.75
CA SER A 26 -13.82 -0.28 28.78
C SER A 26 -12.68 0.25 27.89
N ILE A 27 -12.89 1.41 27.26
CA ILE A 27 -11.93 2.04 26.34
C ILE A 27 -11.66 3.46 26.81
N ARG A 28 -10.39 3.87 26.77
CA ARG A 28 -9.95 5.23 27.11
C ARG A 28 -9.01 5.76 26.03
N GLY A 29 -9.10 7.08 25.77
CA GLY A 29 -8.21 7.76 24.82
C GLY A 29 -8.78 7.93 23.42
N ASN A 30 -9.90 7.27 23.10
CA ASN A 30 -10.64 7.42 21.86
C ASN A 30 -11.52 8.67 21.87
N ARG A 31 -10.95 9.82 21.50
CA ARG A 31 -11.69 11.10 21.48
C ARG A 31 -12.60 11.24 20.27
N ILE A 32 -12.14 10.80 19.10
CA ILE A 32 -12.85 10.87 17.81
C ILE A 32 -13.38 9.49 17.44
N THR A 33 -12.55 8.46 17.53
CA THR A 33 -12.88 7.09 17.11
C THR A 33 -13.99 6.51 17.96
N LYS A 34 -15.03 5.97 17.31
CA LYS A 34 -16.15 5.33 18.01
C LYS A 34 -15.72 4.02 18.68
N PRO A 35 -16.18 3.72 19.92
CA PRO A 35 -15.75 2.53 20.66
C PRO A 35 -15.94 1.21 19.91
N TYR A 36 -17.00 1.08 19.12
CA TYR A 36 -17.29 -0.15 18.38
C TYR A 36 -16.26 -0.44 17.28
N ILE A 37 -15.58 0.59 16.73
CA ILE A 37 -14.50 0.42 15.76
C ILE A 37 -13.30 -0.28 16.41
N ILE A 38 -12.98 0.06 17.67
CA ILE A 38 -11.92 -0.58 18.43
C ILE A 38 -12.33 -1.99 18.82
N LYS A 39 -13.56 -2.16 19.37
CA LYS A 39 -14.09 -3.47 19.80
C LYS A 39 -14.15 -4.49 18.65
N ARG A 40 -14.35 -4.05 17.43
CA ARG A 40 -14.34 -4.90 16.24
C ARG A 40 -12.98 -5.57 15.98
N GLU A 41 -11.90 -4.96 16.38
CA GLU A 41 -10.55 -5.46 16.15
C GLU A 41 -10.07 -6.44 17.22
N LEU A 42 -10.90 -6.73 18.22
CA LEU A 42 -10.58 -7.65 19.32
C LEU A 42 -10.79 -9.10 18.92
N TYR A 43 -9.93 -9.97 19.41
CA TYR A 43 -10.04 -11.43 19.31
C TYR A 43 -10.94 -12.04 20.40
N PHE A 44 -11.46 -11.23 21.32
CA PHE A 44 -12.36 -11.60 22.40
C PHE A 44 -13.53 -10.62 22.50
N LYS A 45 -14.64 -11.05 23.11
CA LYS A 45 -15.85 -10.25 23.31
C LYS A 45 -16.38 -10.43 24.73
N THR A 46 -17.19 -9.49 25.20
CA THR A 46 -17.95 -9.63 26.43
C THR A 46 -18.80 -10.91 26.39
N GLY A 47 -18.70 -11.73 27.42
CA GLY A 47 -19.37 -13.02 27.56
C GLY A 47 -18.55 -14.23 27.10
N ASP A 48 -17.40 -14.03 26.45
CA ASP A 48 -16.52 -15.13 26.05
C ASP A 48 -15.92 -15.83 27.28
N SER A 49 -15.80 -17.16 27.21
CA SER A 49 -15.12 -17.98 28.17
C SER A 49 -13.68 -18.18 27.76
N VAL A 50 -12.73 -17.73 28.56
CA VAL A 50 -11.31 -17.63 28.18
C VAL A 50 -10.39 -18.21 29.26
N ASP A 51 -9.28 -18.78 28.81
CA ASP A 51 -8.12 -19.08 29.65
C ASP A 51 -7.20 -17.86 29.74
N LEU A 52 -6.56 -17.58 30.87
CA LEU A 52 -5.70 -16.41 31.02
C LEU A 52 -4.46 -16.46 30.13
N GLN A 53 -3.91 -17.61 29.79
CA GLN A 53 -2.75 -17.72 28.92
C GLN A 53 -3.13 -17.46 27.47
N GLU A 54 -4.30 -17.92 27.02
CA GLU A 54 -4.85 -17.62 25.71
C GLU A 54 -5.20 -16.14 25.60
N LEU A 55 -5.82 -15.57 26.65
CA LEU A 55 -6.19 -14.16 26.66
C LEU A 55 -4.99 -13.21 26.52
N VAL A 56 -3.83 -13.54 27.08
CA VAL A 56 -2.60 -12.76 26.89
C VAL A 56 -2.16 -12.76 25.41
N LYS A 57 -2.31 -13.88 24.71
CA LYS A 57 -2.06 -13.95 23.26
C LYS A 57 -3.08 -13.12 22.48
N ASP A 58 -4.34 -13.21 22.87
CA ASP A 58 -5.42 -12.45 22.26
C ASP A 58 -5.26 -10.94 22.48
N PHE A 59 -4.71 -10.51 23.62
CA PHE A 59 -4.35 -9.11 23.84
C PHE A 59 -3.29 -8.63 22.86
N ALA A 60 -2.24 -9.41 22.65
CA ALA A 60 -1.19 -9.07 21.67
C ALA A 60 -1.75 -9.01 20.24
N LEU A 61 -2.53 -10.00 19.82
CA LEU A 61 -3.16 -10.04 18.51
C LEU A 61 -4.16 -8.89 18.31
N SER A 62 -4.98 -8.60 19.33
CA SER A 62 -5.95 -7.50 19.30
C SER A 62 -5.24 -6.14 19.21
N ARG A 63 -4.17 -5.95 19.99
CA ARG A 63 -3.34 -4.75 19.91
C ARG A 63 -2.81 -4.54 18.49
N ASP A 64 -2.27 -5.58 17.88
CA ASP A 64 -1.73 -5.52 16.52
C ASP A 64 -2.83 -5.18 15.49
N GLN A 65 -4.04 -5.70 15.66
CA GLN A 65 -5.18 -5.35 14.79
C GLN A 65 -5.62 -3.89 14.99
N ILE A 66 -5.66 -3.39 16.23
CA ILE A 66 -5.96 -1.98 16.52
C ILE A 66 -4.94 -1.07 15.83
N ILE A 67 -3.65 -1.38 15.93
CA ILE A 67 -2.58 -0.61 15.27
C ILE A 67 -2.70 -0.67 13.74
N LYS A 68 -3.08 -1.82 13.16
CA LYS A 68 -3.31 -2.00 11.71
C LYS A 68 -4.49 -1.19 11.17
N THR A 69 -5.34 -0.63 12.02
CA THR A 69 -6.36 0.33 11.56
C THR A 69 -5.76 1.66 11.11
N HIS A 70 -4.51 1.94 11.46
CA HIS A 70 -3.82 3.22 11.29
C HIS A 70 -4.48 4.41 12.01
N LEU A 71 -5.39 4.13 12.97
CA LEU A 71 -6.06 5.17 13.75
C LEU A 71 -5.29 5.55 15.01
N PHE A 72 -4.36 4.71 15.46
CA PHE A 72 -3.71 4.85 16.75
C PHE A 72 -2.19 4.80 16.62
N ASN A 73 -1.52 5.60 17.44
CA ASN A 73 -0.07 5.57 17.61
C ASN A 73 0.35 4.46 18.57
N ASP A 74 -0.51 4.19 19.57
CA ASP A 74 -0.29 3.13 20.55
C ASP A 74 -1.62 2.59 21.09
N ALA A 75 -1.58 1.34 21.51
CA ALA A 75 -2.70 0.65 22.16
C ALA A 75 -2.15 -0.29 23.25
N VAL A 76 -2.71 -0.22 24.43
CA VAL A 76 -2.37 -1.09 25.57
C VAL A 76 -3.64 -1.77 26.05
N ILE A 77 -3.61 -3.10 26.14
CA ILE A 77 -4.74 -3.91 26.62
C ILE A 77 -4.30 -4.60 27.91
N TYR A 78 -5.09 -4.48 28.97
CA TYR A 78 -4.75 -5.07 30.26
C TYR A 78 -5.99 -5.42 31.07
N LEU A 79 -5.81 -6.30 32.06
CA LEU A 79 -6.83 -6.64 33.03
C LEU A 79 -7.06 -5.47 33.98
N LYS A 80 -8.30 -4.97 34.04
CA LYS A 80 -8.70 -3.90 34.96
C LYS A 80 -9.00 -4.42 36.37
N GLY A 81 -9.60 -5.61 36.45
CA GLY A 81 -9.96 -6.23 37.71
C GLY A 81 -10.66 -7.58 37.54
N PHE A 82 -10.85 -8.22 38.68
CA PHE A 82 -11.56 -9.50 38.78
C PHE A 82 -12.80 -9.33 39.65
N ARG A 83 -13.92 -9.89 39.21
CA ARG A 83 -15.17 -10.04 39.98
C ARG A 83 -15.54 -11.53 40.04
N GLY A 84 -14.93 -12.28 40.98
CA GLY A 84 -14.99 -13.73 41.01
C GLY A 84 -14.35 -14.33 39.75
N TYR A 85 -15.14 -15.08 38.95
CA TYR A 85 -14.69 -15.63 37.65
C TYR A 85 -14.89 -14.68 36.45
N THR A 86 -15.36 -13.47 36.70
CA THR A 86 -15.51 -12.45 35.63
C THR A 86 -14.31 -11.51 35.67
N ILE A 87 -13.73 -11.26 34.49
CA ILE A 87 -12.60 -10.35 34.29
C ILE A 87 -13.02 -9.11 33.50
N ASP A 88 -12.70 -7.93 34.02
CA ASP A 88 -12.91 -6.68 33.32
C ASP A 88 -11.63 -6.26 32.64
N ILE A 89 -11.75 -5.77 31.38
CA ILE A 89 -10.62 -5.44 30.51
C ILE A 89 -10.64 -3.94 30.21
N GLN A 90 -9.45 -3.33 30.28
CA GLN A 90 -9.24 -1.94 29.89
C GLN A 90 -8.38 -1.88 28.62
N ILE A 91 -8.78 -1.02 27.70
CA ILE A 91 -8.04 -0.70 26.46
C ILE A 91 -7.73 0.79 26.48
N ASP A 92 -6.46 1.12 26.59
CA ASP A 92 -5.99 2.49 26.49
C ASP A 92 -5.37 2.71 25.12
N VAL A 93 -5.85 3.71 24.38
CA VAL A 93 -5.38 4.04 23.02
C VAL A 93 -4.90 5.48 22.94
N LYS A 94 -3.95 5.73 22.04
CA LYS A 94 -3.50 7.08 21.67
C LYS A 94 -3.83 7.32 20.20
N GLU A 95 -4.81 8.16 19.94
CA GLU A 95 -5.22 8.49 18.57
C GLU A 95 -4.12 9.21 17.79
N ARG A 96 -4.07 9.00 16.48
CA ARG A 96 -3.23 9.74 15.55
C ARG A 96 -3.84 11.11 15.25
N TRP A 97 -3.07 11.95 14.60
CA TRP A 97 -3.59 13.12 13.91
C TRP A 97 -4.28 12.66 12.60
N TYR A 98 -5.45 13.20 12.32
CA TYR A 98 -6.28 12.72 11.19
C TYR A 98 -6.42 13.72 10.06
N ILE A 99 -6.06 14.99 10.26
CA ILE A 99 -6.32 16.07 9.32
C ILE A 99 -5.01 16.52 8.67
N PHE A 100 -4.91 16.36 7.34
CA PHE A 100 -3.71 16.67 6.57
C PHE A 100 -4.05 17.65 5.42
N PRO A 101 -4.13 18.96 5.67
CA PRO A 101 -4.21 19.99 4.64
C PRO A 101 -2.78 20.25 4.13
N LEU A 102 -2.32 19.47 3.14
CA LEU A 102 -0.96 19.59 2.63
C LEU A 102 -0.93 20.57 1.46
N PRO A 103 -0.25 21.71 1.59
CA PRO A 103 0.11 22.53 0.44
C PRO A 103 0.89 21.67 -0.55
N TYR A 104 0.51 21.75 -1.81
CA TYR A 104 1.17 21.01 -2.88
C TYR A 104 1.92 22.00 -3.77
N ALA A 105 3.19 21.75 -3.98
CA ALA A 105 4.00 22.46 -4.96
C ALA A 105 5.05 21.48 -5.50
N ARG A 106 4.99 21.18 -6.78
CA ARG A 106 5.89 20.23 -7.42
C ARG A 106 6.27 20.72 -8.80
N PRO A 107 7.58 20.85 -9.12
CA PRO A 107 8.05 20.97 -10.48
C PRO A 107 7.61 19.75 -11.28
N VAL A 108 7.19 19.96 -12.51
CA VAL A 108 6.80 18.88 -13.43
C VAL A 108 8.02 18.11 -13.92
N ASP A 109 9.16 18.81 -13.98
CA ASP A 109 10.41 18.22 -14.42
C ASP A 109 10.88 17.10 -13.48
N ARG A 110 11.47 16.05 -14.06
CA ARG A 110 11.87 14.80 -13.37
C ARG A 110 12.70 15.01 -12.11
N ASN A 111 13.52 16.06 -12.09
CA ASN A 111 14.38 16.41 -10.98
C ASN A 111 14.66 17.90 -10.94
N LEU A 112 15.18 18.36 -9.82
CA LEU A 112 15.54 19.78 -9.63
C LEU A 112 16.61 20.27 -10.61
N THR A 113 17.48 19.41 -11.10
CA THR A 113 18.51 19.74 -12.07
C THR A 113 17.89 20.11 -13.41
N THR A 114 17.00 19.26 -13.93
CA THR A 114 16.27 19.56 -15.18
C THR A 114 15.43 20.83 -15.06
N TRP A 115 14.82 21.06 -13.89
CA TRP A 115 14.08 22.28 -13.64
C TRP A 115 15.00 23.52 -13.59
N SER A 116 16.21 23.37 -13.03
CA SER A 116 17.22 24.45 -13.02
C SER A 116 17.69 24.83 -14.44
N GLU A 117 17.85 23.84 -15.33
CA GLU A 117 18.19 24.07 -16.75
C GLU A 117 17.12 24.88 -17.48
N LYS A 118 15.87 24.81 -17.01
CA LYS A 118 14.73 25.61 -17.48
C LYS A 118 14.51 26.88 -16.65
N ASN A 119 15.56 27.40 -16.01
CA ASN A 119 15.56 28.64 -15.20
C ASN A 119 14.52 28.64 -14.07
N TYR A 120 14.24 27.49 -13.45
CA TYR A 120 13.26 27.36 -12.40
C TYR A 120 11.88 27.94 -12.75
N SER A 121 11.45 27.75 -14.01
CA SER A 121 10.23 28.34 -14.52
C SER A 121 9.01 27.96 -13.67
N LEU A 122 8.32 28.96 -13.13
CA LEU A 122 7.10 28.77 -12.34
C LEU A 122 5.91 28.32 -13.22
N SER A 123 5.98 28.53 -14.54
CA SER A 123 4.97 27.98 -15.47
C SER A 123 4.99 26.46 -15.53
N ARG A 124 6.10 25.83 -15.13
CA ARG A 124 6.29 24.39 -15.04
C ARG A 124 6.13 23.86 -13.61
N LEU A 125 5.27 24.48 -12.84
CA LEU A 125 4.97 24.09 -11.47
C LEU A 125 3.49 23.70 -11.34
N ASP A 126 3.24 22.54 -10.80
CA ASP A 126 1.93 22.17 -10.27
C ASP A 126 1.85 22.63 -8.81
N TYR A 127 0.79 23.33 -8.46
CA TYR A 127 0.58 23.83 -7.10
C TYR A 127 -0.89 23.74 -6.69
N GLY A 128 -1.13 23.70 -5.40
CA GLY A 128 -2.49 23.60 -4.89
C GLY A 128 -2.59 23.11 -3.46
N LEU A 129 -3.68 22.42 -3.17
CA LEU A 129 -3.97 21.87 -1.86
C LEU A 129 -4.41 20.42 -2.00
N LYS A 130 -3.79 19.53 -1.23
CA LYS A 130 -4.25 18.15 -1.00
C LYS A 130 -4.79 18.05 0.42
N TYR A 131 -6.11 18.08 0.55
CA TYR A 131 -6.76 17.84 1.82
C TYR A 131 -7.10 16.36 1.96
N SER A 132 -6.64 15.75 3.05
CA SER A 132 -6.98 14.39 3.44
C SER A 132 -7.37 14.38 4.91
N GLN A 133 -8.54 13.86 5.23
CA GLN A 133 -8.99 13.65 6.58
C GLN A 133 -9.35 12.19 6.78
N TYR A 134 -8.57 11.50 7.60
CA TYR A 134 -8.84 10.15 8.05
C TYR A 134 -9.78 10.18 9.24
N ASN A 135 -10.57 9.12 9.40
CA ASN A 135 -11.50 8.99 10.52
C ASN A 135 -12.44 10.20 10.66
N PHE A 136 -12.98 10.65 9.53
CA PHE A 136 -13.74 11.91 9.40
C PHE A 136 -14.91 12.00 10.38
N THR A 137 -15.71 10.92 10.51
CA THR A 137 -16.84 10.85 11.45
C THR A 137 -16.55 9.98 12.68
N GLY A 138 -15.32 9.44 12.80
CA GLY A 138 -14.92 8.51 13.86
C GLY A 138 -15.22 7.04 13.58
N ARG A 139 -15.63 6.70 12.35
CA ARG A 139 -15.96 5.34 11.90
C ARG A 139 -14.86 4.69 11.06
N ASN A 140 -13.65 5.26 11.09
CA ASN A 140 -12.55 4.90 10.19
C ASN A 140 -12.82 5.25 8.72
N ASP A 141 -13.64 6.25 8.50
CA ASP A 141 -14.01 6.77 7.21
C ASP A 141 -13.03 7.87 6.76
N ASN A 142 -12.82 7.98 5.46
CA ASN A 142 -11.81 8.86 4.89
C ASN A 142 -12.41 9.82 3.88
N LEU A 143 -12.05 11.09 4.00
CA LEU A 143 -12.40 12.15 3.06
C LEU A 143 -11.13 12.69 2.40
N GLN A 144 -11.15 12.79 1.06
CA GLN A 144 -10.08 13.41 0.29
C GLN A 144 -10.65 14.45 -0.66
N ALA A 145 -10.01 15.61 -0.72
CA ALA A 145 -10.33 16.67 -1.65
C ALA A 145 -9.02 17.33 -2.13
N TRP A 146 -8.67 17.13 -3.40
CA TRP A 146 -7.43 17.64 -3.98
C TRP A 146 -7.76 18.64 -5.06
N PHE A 147 -7.10 19.80 -4.99
CA PHE A 147 -7.21 20.88 -5.94
C PHE A 147 -5.79 21.30 -6.36
N ILE A 148 -5.39 20.87 -7.53
CA ILE A 148 -4.08 21.14 -8.10
C ILE A 148 -4.29 21.92 -9.40
N THR A 149 -3.46 22.92 -9.62
CA THR A 149 -3.47 23.74 -10.82
C THR A 149 -2.04 24.14 -11.19
N GLY A 150 -1.87 24.86 -12.27
CA GLY A 150 -0.58 25.29 -12.79
C GLY A 150 -0.31 24.70 -14.16
N TYR A 151 0.73 23.90 -14.27
CA TYR A 151 1.09 23.22 -15.51
C TYR A 151 0.05 22.17 -15.90
N SER A 152 -0.33 21.32 -14.95
CA SER A 152 -1.45 20.39 -15.04
C SER A 152 -2.63 20.87 -14.18
N ARG A 153 -3.78 20.24 -14.32
CA ARG A 153 -4.93 20.46 -13.43
C ARG A 153 -5.46 19.15 -12.91
N GLN A 154 -5.77 19.11 -11.61
CA GLN A 154 -6.41 17.97 -11.00
C GLN A 154 -7.44 18.42 -9.97
N ILE A 155 -8.65 17.92 -10.10
CA ILE A 155 -9.70 18.02 -9.08
C ILE A 155 -10.08 16.61 -8.72
N THR A 156 -9.92 16.23 -7.45
CA THR A 156 -10.29 14.92 -6.96
C THR A 156 -11.11 15.05 -5.70
N PHE A 157 -12.18 14.32 -5.60
CA PHE A 157 -12.97 14.14 -4.39
C PHE A 157 -13.19 12.65 -4.18
N ALA A 158 -12.97 12.18 -2.95
CA ALA A 158 -13.24 10.80 -2.57
C ALA A 158 -13.72 10.72 -1.13
N TYR A 159 -14.71 9.88 -0.91
CA TYR A 159 -15.19 9.52 0.42
C TYR A 159 -15.36 8.01 0.52
N ASP A 160 -14.81 7.42 1.58
CA ASP A 160 -14.87 6.00 1.87
C ASP A 160 -15.31 5.78 3.31
N ASP A 161 -16.39 5.02 3.49
CA ASP A 161 -16.87 4.55 4.79
C ASP A 161 -16.84 3.01 4.82
N PRO A 162 -15.80 2.41 5.42
CA PRO A 162 -15.64 0.96 5.43
C PRO A 162 -16.60 0.22 6.35
N TYR A 163 -17.40 0.92 7.18
CA TYR A 163 -18.25 0.32 8.21
C TYR A 163 -19.61 1.00 8.32
N VAL A 164 -20.46 0.85 7.32
CA VAL A 164 -21.79 1.49 7.26
C VAL A 164 -22.89 0.72 7.98
N ASP A 165 -22.67 -0.56 8.29
CA ASP A 165 -23.67 -1.44 8.89
C ASP A 165 -23.32 -1.81 10.34
N LEU A 166 -24.31 -2.30 11.08
CA LEU A 166 -24.14 -2.72 12.48
C LEU A 166 -23.22 -3.94 12.64
N SER A 167 -23.10 -4.78 11.62
CA SER A 167 -22.16 -5.92 11.62
C SER A 167 -20.71 -5.50 11.41
N LEU A 168 -20.49 -4.24 11.00
CA LEU A 168 -19.17 -3.65 10.67
C LEU A 168 -18.42 -4.47 9.61
N LYS A 169 -19.15 -5.08 8.68
CA LYS A 169 -18.58 -5.90 7.61
C LYS A 169 -18.67 -5.25 6.24
N HIS A 170 -19.62 -4.34 6.06
CA HIS A 170 -19.93 -3.72 4.78
C HIS A 170 -19.54 -2.24 4.78
N GLY A 171 -18.98 -1.78 3.67
CA GLY A 171 -18.61 -0.39 3.48
C GLY A 171 -18.83 0.06 2.05
N PHE A 172 -18.93 1.36 1.85
CA PHE A 172 -19.12 1.97 0.53
C PHE A 172 -18.18 3.16 0.38
N GLY A 173 -17.90 3.48 -0.86
CA GLY A 173 -17.15 4.68 -1.19
C GLY A 173 -17.56 5.20 -2.55
N VAL A 174 -17.28 6.48 -2.75
CA VAL A 174 -17.48 7.18 -4.00
C VAL A 174 -16.27 8.04 -4.30
N SER A 175 -15.88 8.14 -5.56
CA SER A 175 -14.88 9.11 -5.97
C SER A 175 -15.19 9.70 -7.33
N PHE A 176 -14.71 10.90 -7.47
CA PHE A 176 -14.72 11.70 -8.66
C PHE A 176 -13.32 12.26 -8.88
N SER A 177 -12.83 12.23 -10.12
CA SER A 177 -11.54 12.83 -10.48
C SER A 177 -11.62 13.41 -11.89
N TYR A 178 -11.10 14.62 -12.04
CA TYR A 178 -10.88 15.27 -13.30
C TYR A 178 -9.41 15.70 -13.38
N VAL A 179 -8.73 15.29 -14.43
CA VAL A 179 -7.29 15.52 -14.63
C VAL A 179 -7.05 16.01 -16.06
N GLU A 180 -6.34 17.11 -16.19
CA GLU A 180 -5.80 17.63 -17.44
C GLU A 180 -4.28 17.63 -17.37
N MET A 181 -3.61 17.02 -18.35
CA MET A 181 -2.15 16.88 -18.39
C MET A 181 -1.55 17.59 -19.61
N THR A 182 -0.58 18.45 -19.35
CA THR A 182 0.19 19.15 -20.40
C THR A 182 1.33 18.29 -20.94
N GLU A 183 1.81 17.33 -20.14
CA GLU A 183 2.86 16.39 -20.47
C GLU A 183 2.31 14.96 -20.37
N LEU A 184 2.64 14.10 -21.33
CA LEU A 184 2.15 12.72 -21.37
C LEU A 184 3.28 11.75 -21.73
N ASP A 185 3.38 10.65 -20.97
CA ASP A 185 4.21 9.50 -21.33
C ASP A 185 3.62 8.82 -22.57
N ALA A 186 4.15 9.13 -23.73
CA ALA A 186 3.58 8.72 -25.00
C ALA A 186 4.18 7.44 -25.55
N LEU A 187 5.44 7.14 -25.24
CA LEU A 187 6.16 5.96 -25.74
C LEU A 187 7.39 5.66 -24.88
N THR A 188 7.92 4.47 -25.02
CA THR A 188 9.18 4.08 -24.37
C THR A 188 10.30 3.99 -25.41
N LEU A 189 11.41 4.67 -25.12
CA LEU A 189 12.62 4.63 -25.92
C LEU A 189 13.81 4.21 -25.05
N ASN A 190 14.58 3.22 -25.51
CA ASN A 190 15.74 2.72 -24.78
C ASN A 190 15.40 2.32 -23.31
N ASN A 191 14.26 1.67 -23.15
CA ASN A 191 13.69 1.26 -21.84
C ASN A 191 13.41 2.43 -20.87
N GLN A 192 13.24 3.65 -21.37
CA GLN A 192 12.89 4.82 -20.56
C GLN A 192 11.64 5.48 -21.10
N GLN A 193 10.83 6.05 -20.20
CA GLN A 193 9.65 6.82 -20.56
C GLN A 193 10.05 8.05 -21.39
N TYR A 194 9.37 8.25 -22.51
CA TYR A 194 9.50 9.43 -23.33
C TYR A 194 8.24 10.28 -23.22
N PHE A 195 8.40 11.41 -22.56
CA PHE A 195 7.32 12.35 -22.35
C PHE A 195 7.27 13.35 -23.52
N ILE A 196 6.09 13.50 -24.09
CA ILE A 196 5.78 14.61 -24.98
C ILE A 196 5.16 15.74 -24.16
N ASP A 197 5.50 16.97 -24.52
CA ASP A 197 5.11 18.19 -23.84
C ASP A 197 4.41 19.12 -24.83
N ALA A 198 3.24 19.65 -24.47
CA ALA A 198 2.46 20.55 -25.33
C ALA A 198 3.24 21.78 -25.76
N ASP A 199 4.15 22.29 -24.94
CA ASP A 199 4.97 23.47 -25.25
C ASP A 199 6.05 23.18 -26.31
N THR A 200 6.54 21.93 -26.40
CA THR A 200 7.63 21.53 -27.33
C THR A 200 7.13 21.11 -28.69
N ILE A 201 5.90 20.65 -28.83
CA ILE A 201 5.37 20.13 -30.10
C ILE A 201 4.63 21.18 -30.93
N SER A 202 4.82 22.47 -30.65
CA SER A 202 4.20 23.60 -31.39
C SER A 202 2.68 23.46 -31.51
N TYR A 203 2.05 23.03 -30.46
CA TYR A 203 0.64 22.68 -30.41
C TYR A 203 -0.22 23.88 -29.95
N SER A 204 -1.40 24.04 -30.55
CA SER A 204 -2.32 25.14 -30.21
C SER A 204 -3.17 24.91 -28.96
N GLY A 205 -3.21 23.69 -28.42
CA GLY A 205 -3.92 23.32 -27.22
C GLY A 205 -3.06 23.38 -25.96
N LYS A 206 -3.68 23.52 -24.83
CA LYS A 206 -2.97 23.58 -23.54
C LYS A 206 -2.70 22.20 -22.94
N TYR A 207 -3.56 21.21 -23.21
CA TYR A 207 -3.49 19.90 -22.59
C TYR A 207 -3.41 18.78 -23.63
N LEU A 208 -2.54 17.80 -23.39
CA LEU A 208 -2.37 16.61 -24.23
C LEU A 208 -3.32 15.48 -23.84
N SER A 209 -3.80 15.47 -22.61
CA SER A 209 -4.84 14.54 -22.19
C SER A 209 -5.80 15.16 -21.18
N GLU A 210 -7.05 14.74 -21.27
CA GLU A 210 -8.13 15.05 -20.33
C GLU A 210 -8.75 13.74 -19.89
N GLN A 211 -8.84 13.54 -18.59
CA GLN A 211 -9.45 12.35 -18.03
C GLN A 211 -10.49 12.72 -16.97
N PHE A 212 -11.71 12.25 -17.17
CA PHE A 212 -12.76 12.26 -16.16
C PHE A 212 -12.99 10.84 -15.67
N SER A 213 -13.07 10.65 -14.36
CA SER A 213 -13.32 9.36 -13.73
C SER A 213 -14.34 9.50 -12.61
N PHE A 214 -15.31 8.61 -12.60
CA PHE A 214 -16.24 8.42 -11.50
C PHE A 214 -16.20 6.98 -11.05
N SER A 215 -16.21 6.69 -9.75
CA SER A 215 -16.27 5.32 -9.29
C SER A 215 -17.09 5.14 -8.02
N LEU A 216 -17.76 3.99 -7.97
CA LEU A 216 -18.42 3.43 -6.80
C LEU A 216 -17.56 2.28 -6.26
N ARG A 217 -17.45 2.21 -4.95
CA ARG A 217 -16.65 1.21 -4.25
C ARG A 217 -17.51 0.49 -3.23
N TYR A 218 -17.28 -0.82 -3.08
CA TYR A 218 -17.88 -1.64 -2.06
C TYR A 218 -16.82 -2.45 -1.34
N TYR A 219 -16.84 -2.42 -0.03
CA TYR A 219 -15.93 -3.11 0.85
C TYR A 219 -16.70 -4.20 1.59
N TYR A 220 -16.12 -5.41 1.62
CA TYR A 220 -16.64 -6.50 2.43
C TYR A 220 -15.53 -7.09 3.27
N ARG A 221 -15.67 -7.02 4.60
CA ARG A 221 -14.70 -7.51 5.57
C ARG A 221 -15.32 -8.60 6.43
N PRO A 222 -15.37 -9.88 5.96
CA PRO A 222 -15.98 -10.99 6.70
C PRO A 222 -15.22 -11.34 7.99
N ALA A 223 -13.89 -11.14 8.01
CA ALA A 223 -13.01 -11.48 9.11
C ALA A 223 -11.94 -10.40 9.33
N LEU A 224 -11.23 -10.45 10.46
CA LEU A 224 -10.22 -9.45 10.83
C LEU A 224 -9.10 -9.33 9.80
N LYS A 225 -8.66 -10.44 9.22
CA LYS A 225 -7.52 -10.51 8.29
C LYS A 225 -7.92 -10.47 6.82
N THR A 226 -9.21 -10.58 6.50
CA THR A 226 -9.69 -10.73 5.11
C THR A 226 -10.55 -9.53 4.71
N LYS A 227 -10.20 -8.92 3.60
CA LYS A 227 -10.97 -7.81 2.99
C LYS A 227 -11.19 -8.11 1.51
N HIS A 228 -12.41 -7.86 1.06
CA HIS A 228 -12.78 -7.85 -0.35
C HIS A 228 -13.09 -6.42 -0.74
N PHE A 229 -12.63 -6.03 -1.90
CA PHE A 229 -12.86 -4.70 -2.45
C PHE A 229 -13.38 -4.84 -3.87
N PHE A 230 -14.48 -4.18 -4.14
CA PHE A 230 -15.09 -4.10 -5.47
C PHE A 230 -15.15 -2.64 -5.91
N ARG A 231 -14.83 -2.38 -7.15
CA ARG A 231 -14.94 -1.04 -7.75
C ARG A 231 -15.65 -1.13 -9.09
N LEU A 232 -16.62 -0.26 -9.29
CA LEU A 232 -17.22 0.02 -10.59
C LEU A 232 -16.82 1.44 -10.99
N GLY A 233 -16.02 1.58 -12.02
CA GLY A 233 -15.52 2.84 -12.54
C GLY A 233 -16.12 3.17 -13.89
N PHE A 234 -16.27 4.46 -14.18
CA PHE A 234 -16.65 5.01 -15.47
C PHE A 234 -15.63 6.05 -15.85
N ASN A 235 -14.96 5.85 -16.96
CA ASN A 235 -13.82 6.66 -17.38
C ASN A 235 -14.04 7.23 -18.77
N TRP A 236 -13.77 8.51 -18.90
CA TRP A 236 -13.72 9.23 -20.17
C TRP A 236 -12.31 9.76 -20.34
N LEU A 237 -11.64 9.32 -21.35
CA LEU A 237 -10.28 9.72 -21.68
C LEU A 237 -10.27 10.35 -23.08
N THR A 238 -9.75 11.55 -23.16
CA THR A 238 -9.47 12.25 -24.42
C THR A 238 -7.99 12.53 -24.49
N ILE A 239 -7.36 12.21 -25.63
CA ILE A 239 -5.98 12.55 -25.93
C ILE A 239 -5.94 13.47 -27.15
N ASP A 240 -4.92 14.30 -27.21
CA ASP A 240 -4.70 15.16 -28.35
C ASP A 240 -4.16 14.41 -29.57
N SER A 241 -4.39 14.98 -30.73
CA SER A 241 -3.86 14.44 -32.01
C SER A 241 -2.34 14.36 -32.06
N ALA A 242 -1.65 15.24 -31.38
CA ALA A 242 -0.20 15.17 -31.26
C ALA A 242 0.28 13.86 -30.61
N VAL A 243 -0.45 13.33 -29.64
CA VAL A 243 -0.12 12.03 -29.02
C VAL A 243 -0.19 10.90 -30.04
N THR A 244 -1.22 10.88 -30.91
CA THR A 244 -1.38 9.84 -31.93
C THR A 244 -0.36 9.97 -33.07
N VAL A 245 0.17 11.16 -33.33
CA VAL A 245 1.29 11.36 -34.28
C VAL A 245 2.57 10.69 -33.75
N TRP A 246 2.86 10.81 -32.45
CA TRP A 246 4.03 10.21 -31.85
C TRP A 246 3.84 8.70 -31.60
N ASN A 247 2.64 8.31 -31.18
CA ASN A 247 2.29 6.91 -30.92
C ASN A 247 0.85 6.61 -31.41
N PRO A 248 0.68 6.14 -32.66
CA PRO A 248 -0.63 5.74 -33.18
C PRO A 248 -1.31 4.62 -32.37
N GLN A 249 -0.51 3.81 -31.65
CA GLN A 249 -0.97 2.70 -30.82
C GLN A 249 -1.23 3.09 -29.35
N TYR A 250 -1.21 4.40 -29.02
CA TYR A 250 -1.41 4.83 -27.64
C TYR A 250 -2.75 4.34 -27.08
N LEU A 251 -3.88 4.52 -27.82
CA LEU A 251 -5.23 4.01 -27.51
C LEU A 251 -5.75 2.98 -28.52
N ASN A 252 -4.95 2.53 -29.48
CA ASN A 252 -5.31 1.77 -30.70
C ASN A 252 -5.78 2.65 -31.87
N ASN A 253 -5.21 2.40 -33.05
CA ASN A 253 -5.70 2.88 -34.35
C ASN A 253 -6.13 4.36 -34.36
N ASP A 254 -5.30 5.25 -33.82
CA ASP A 254 -5.52 6.70 -33.81
C ASP A 254 -6.80 7.15 -33.05
N ILE A 255 -7.32 6.31 -32.15
CA ILE A 255 -8.43 6.68 -31.26
C ILE A 255 -7.97 7.82 -30.34
N LYS A 256 -8.76 8.90 -30.31
CA LYS A 256 -8.49 10.09 -29.49
C LYS A 256 -9.41 10.23 -28.29
N ARG A 257 -10.55 9.54 -28.32
CA ARG A 257 -11.54 9.59 -27.26
C ARG A 257 -12.06 8.19 -26.99
N VAL A 258 -12.05 7.79 -25.73
CA VAL A 258 -12.58 6.51 -25.32
C VAL A 258 -13.37 6.68 -24.03
N PHE A 259 -14.55 6.09 -24.00
CA PHE A 259 -15.29 5.82 -22.79
C PHE A 259 -15.17 4.35 -22.45
N TYR A 260 -14.80 4.04 -21.20
CA TYR A 260 -14.78 2.66 -20.77
C TYR A 260 -15.25 2.51 -19.33
N PRO A 261 -16.20 1.58 -19.09
CA PRO A 261 -16.47 1.09 -17.75
C PRO A 261 -15.31 0.21 -17.29
N GLU A 262 -15.06 0.18 -15.99
CA GLU A 262 -14.05 -0.66 -15.37
C GLU A 262 -14.65 -1.34 -14.15
N PHE A 263 -14.60 -2.66 -14.12
CA PHE A 263 -14.91 -3.44 -12.93
C PHE A 263 -13.62 -3.99 -12.34
N SER A 264 -13.41 -3.78 -11.04
CA SER A 264 -12.25 -4.31 -10.33
C SER A 264 -12.71 -5.07 -9.09
N TYR A 265 -12.06 -6.19 -8.85
CA TYR A 265 -12.19 -6.95 -7.62
C TYR A 265 -10.81 -7.23 -7.04
N PHE A 266 -10.63 -7.01 -5.75
CA PHE A 266 -9.41 -7.32 -5.02
C PHE A 266 -9.75 -8.08 -3.74
N LEU A 267 -8.97 -9.13 -3.48
CA LEU A 267 -8.93 -9.84 -2.21
C LEU A 267 -7.62 -9.50 -1.51
N ASN A 268 -7.71 -9.11 -0.25
CA ASN A 268 -6.55 -8.87 0.61
C ASN A 268 -6.68 -9.73 1.87
N TYR A 269 -5.74 -10.65 2.06
CA TYR A 269 -5.54 -11.39 3.29
C TYR A 269 -4.25 -10.93 3.94
N ASN A 270 -4.33 -10.26 5.10
CA ASN A 270 -3.20 -9.66 5.79
C ASN A 270 -3.00 -10.26 7.18
N ASN A 271 -1.95 -11.06 7.32
CA ASN A 271 -1.50 -11.67 8.56
C ASN A 271 -0.06 -11.25 8.92
N LEU A 272 0.40 -10.10 8.40
CA LEU A 272 1.69 -9.52 8.78
C LEU A 272 1.62 -8.97 10.21
N ASP A 273 2.74 -8.95 10.92
CA ASP A 273 2.89 -8.27 12.22
C ASP A 273 2.75 -6.75 12.08
N TYR A 274 3.47 -6.16 11.13
CA TYR A 274 3.41 -4.73 10.85
C TYR A 274 3.50 -4.49 9.34
N THR A 275 2.42 -3.98 8.74
CA THR A 275 2.27 -3.89 7.27
C THR A 275 3.32 -3.00 6.60
N PRO A 276 3.70 -1.80 7.14
CA PRO A 276 4.70 -0.94 6.51
C PRO A 276 6.12 -1.51 6.46
N TYR A 277 6.47 -2.37 7.43
CA TYR A 277 7.76 -3.01 7.53
C TYR A 277 7.64 -4.39 8.19
N PRO A 278 7.20 -5.41 7.45
CA PRO A 278 6.89 -6.71 8.02
C PRO A 278 8.16 -7.48 8.38
N LEU A 279 8.16 -8.03 9.60
CA LEU A 279 9.22 -8.88 10.12
C LEU A 279 8.75 -10.32 10.34
N HIS A 280 7.43 -10.53 10.38
CA HIS A 280 6.81 -11.82 10.53
C HIS A 280 5.42 -11.86 9.90
N GLY A 281 5.03 -13.05 9.36
CA GLY A 281 3.72 -13.30 8.80
C GLY A 281 3.65 -13.14 7.30
N ASN A 282 2.43 -13.15 6.75
CA ASN A 282 2.21 -13.16 5.31
C ASN A 282 1.06 -12.25 4.87
N LEU A 283 1.15 -11.80 3.63
CA LEU A 283 0.12 -11.04 2.91
C LEU A 283 -0.14 -11.70 1.56
N ILE A 284 -1.40 -11.87 1.24
CA ILE A 284 -1.86 -12.32 -0.08
C ILE A 284 -2.82 -11.28 -0.62
N GLU A 285 -2.51 -10.75 -1.79
CA GLU A 285 -3.40 -9.87 -2.53
C GLU A 285 -3.61 -10.45 -3.92
N THR A 286 -4.87 -10.57 -4.32
CA THR A 286 -5.21 -10.96 -5.69
C THR A 286 -6.14 -9.92 -6.28
N GLY A 287 -5.96 -9.62 -7.55
CA GLY A 287 -6.73 -8.63 -8.27
C GLY A 287 -7.24 -9.14 -9.60
N PHE A 288 -8.45 -8.76 -9.92
CA PHE A 288 -9.07 -8.93 -11.21
C PHE A 288 -9.60 -7.58 -11.68
N VAL A 289 -9.26 -7.20 -12.90
CA VAL A 289 -9.76 -5.96 -13.54
C VAL A 289 -10.29 -6.30 -14.91
N LYS A 290 -11.52 -5.86 -15.19
CA LYS A 290 -12.10 -5.81 -16.54
C LYS A 290 -12.25 -4.34 -16.92
N ARG A 291 -11.53 -3.90 -17.95
CA ARG A 291 -11.56 -2.53 -18.47
C ARG A 291 -12.12 -2.53 -19.88
N GLY A 292 -13.17 -1.74 -20.10
CA GLY A 292 -13.87 -1.65 -21.36
C GLY A 292 -14.63 -2.93 -21.73
N ILE A 293 -15.50 -2.81 -22.71
CA ILE A 293 -16.38 -3.90 -23.17
C ILE A 293 -16.44 -4.02 -24.70
N ASP A 294 -15.79 -3.11 -25.40
CA ASP A 294 -15.78 -3.03 -26.86
C ASP A 294 -14.37 -3.19 -27.44
N LYS A 295 -14.23 -3.06 -28.76
CA LYS A 295 -12.95 -3.17 -29.45
C LYS A 295 -11.99 -2.03 -29.15
N ASP A 296 -12.50 -0.86 -28.73
CA ASP A 296 -11.71 0.33 -28.49
C ASP A 296 -10.98 0.26 -27.15
N MET A 297 -11.59 -0.45 -26.18
CA MET A 297 -10.97 -0.73 -24.89
C MET A 297 -11.42 -2.09 -24.38
N ASN A 298 -10.50 -3.06 -24.36
CA ASN A 298 -10.80 -4.43 -23.92
C ASN A 298 -9.59 -5.05 -23.18
N LEU A 299 -9.60 -4.95 -21.88
CA LEU A 299 -8.55 -5.54 -21.03
C LEU A 299 -9.17 -6.42 -19.96
N TRP A 300 -8.62 -7.64 -19.81
CA TRP A 300 -8.78 -8.51 -18.65
C TRP A 300 -7.42 -8.57 -17.96
N GLN A 301 -7.33 -8.16 -16.72
CA GLN A 301 -6.09 -8.22 -15.96
C GLN A 301 -6.28 -9.07 -14.70
N LEU A 302 -5.37 -9.99 -14.51
CA LEU A 302 -5.19 -10.71 -13.26
C LEU A 302 -3.89 -10.25 -12.61
N SER A 303 -3.89 -10.07 -11.30
CA SER A 303 -2.70 -9.74 -10.53
C SER A 303 -2.66 -10.54 -9.24
N ALA A 304 -1.47 -10.86 -8.79
CA ALA A 304 -1.23 -11.50 -7.51
C ALA A 304 0.00 -10.89 -6.85
N ARG A 305 -0.09 -10.65 -5.55
CA ARG A 305 1.03 -10.24 -4.72
C ARG A 305 1.08 -11.14 -3.50
N TYR A 306 2.25 -11.71 -3.26
CA TYR A 306 2.53 -12.49 -2.08
C TYR A 306 3.72 -11.89 -1.34
N VAL A 307 3.55 -11.57 -0.08
CA VAL A 307 4.61 -11.09 0.81
C VAL A 307 4.70 -12.06 1.97
N GLU A 308 5.90 -12.46 2.32
CA GLU A 308 6.12 -13.25 3.50
C GLU A 308 7.41 -12.84 4.20
N SER A 309 7.39 -12.85 5.52
CA SER A 309 8.54 -12.49 6.34
C SER A 309 8.72 -13.51 7.45
N TRP A 310 9.98 -13.92 7.66
CA TRP A 310 10.38 -14.90 8.66
C TRP A 310 11.47 -14.34 9.57
N LYS A 311 11.36 -14.67 10.84
CA LYS A 311 12.42 -14.44 11.80
C LYS A 311 13.40 -15.63 11.73
N LEU A 312 14.61 -15.41 11.20
CA LEU A 312 15.64 -16.44 11.08
C LEU A 312 16.46 -16.63 12.36
N GLY A 313 16.50 -15.60 13.23
CA GLY A 313 17.29 -15.64 14.45
C GLY A 313 17.11 -14.39 15.30
N ARG A 314 18.01 -14.20 16.28
CA ARG A 314 17.96 -12.99 17.12
C ARG A 314 18.25 -11.75 16.25
N LYS A 315 17.23 -10.89 16.03
CA LYS A 315 17.32 -9.66 15.24
C LYS A 315 17.65 -9.87 13.76
N LEU A 316 17.53 -11.10 13.23
CA LEU A 316 17.76 -11.42 11.82
C LEU A 316 16.45 -11.90 11.20
N TYR A 317 16.13 -11.34 10.03
CA TYR A 317 14.86 -11.58 9.33
C TYR A 317 15.13 -11.80 7.85
N PHE A 318 14.24 -12.56 7.21
CA PHE A 318 14.18 -12.70 5.77
C PHE A 318 12.78 -12.30 5.30
N GLY A 319 12.70 -11.53 4.25
CA GLY A 319 11.44 -11.15 3.60
C GLY A 319 11.49 -11.42 2.11
N THR A 320 10.39 -11.93 1.57
CA THR A 320 10.17 -12.05 0.12
C THR A 320 8.91 -11.34 -0.28
N GLN A 321 8.93 -10.72 -1.45
CA GLN A 321 7.77 -10.09 -2.09
C GLN A 321 7.73 -10.52 -3.54
N ASN A 322 6.65 -11.20 -3.93
CA ASN A 322 6.45 -11.71 -5.27
C ASN A 322 5.20 -11.07 -5.86
N LEU A 323 5.31 -10.55 -7.06
CA LEU A 323 4.22 -9.93 -7.80
C LEU A 323 4.10 -10.59 -9.17
N GLY A 324 2.88 -10.84 -9.63
CA GLY A 324 2.59 -11.32 -10.97
C GLY A 324 1.42 -10.56 -11.58
N ILE A 325 1.50 -10.28 -12.88
CA ILE A 325 0.45 -9.61 -13.65
C ILE A 325 0.29 -10.36 -14.97
N LEU A 326 -0.96 -10.59 -15.36
CA LEU A 326 -1.36 -11.16 -16.66
C LEU A 326 -2.47 -10.29 -17.25
N LYS A 327 -2.28 -9.84 -18.48
CA LYS A 327 -3.23 -9.03 -19.25
C LYS A 327 -3.66 -9.77 -20.50
N LEU A 328 -4.96 -9.80 -20.78
CA LEU A 328 -5.56 -10.46 -21.93
C LEU A 328 -6.51 -9.52 -22.65
N PRO A 329 -6.65 -9.59 -23.98
CA PRO A 329 -5.81 -10.34 -24.91
C PRO A 329 -4.33 -9.91 -24.87
N PHE A 330 -3.42 -10.73 -25.41
CA PHE A 330 -1.97 -10.42 -25.46
C PHE A 330 -1.60 -9.33 -26.47
N GLU A 331 -2.55 -8.66 -27.00
CA GLU A 331 -2.41 -7.50 -27.87
C GLU A 331 -3.20 -6.35 -27.24
N GLN A 332 -2.47 -5.36 -26.75
CA GLN A 332 -3.02 -4.23 -26.01
C GLN A 332 -2.48 -2.92 -26.56
N PRO A 333 -3.23 -1.82 -26.44
CA PRO A 333 -2.68 -0.48 -26.70
C PRO A 333 -1.61 -0.13 -25.65
N PHE A 334 -0.71 0.78 -25.99
CA PHE A 334 0.36 1.25 -25.12
C PHE A 334 -0.16 1.67 -23.72
N PHE A 335 -1.30 2.33 -23.66
CA PHE A 335 -1.98 2.72 -22.43
C PHE A 335 -2.24 1.55 -21.46
N ASN A 336 -2.47 0.36 -22.00
CA ASN A 336 -2.69 -0.85 -21.21
C ASN A 336 -1.41 -1.69 -20.99
N GLU A 337 -0.35 -1.48 -21.81
CA GLU A 337 0.88 -2.28 -21.73
C GLU A 337 1.82 -1.85 -20.59
N GLN A 338 1.68 -0.65 -20.07
CA GLN A 338 2.49 -0.15 -18.96
C GLN A 338 2.53 -1.16 -17.79
N MET A 339 3.72 -1.65 -17.42
CA MET A 339 3.88 -2.71 -16.43
C MET A 339 5.08 -2.48 -15.51
N PHE A 340 6.29 -2.85 -15.92
CA PHE A 340 7.49 -2.74 -15.08
C PHE A 340 7.97 -1.29 -15.02
N GLY A 341 8.32 -0.83 -13.81
CA GLY A 341 8.72 0.56 -13.58
C GLY A 341 7.54 1.52 -13.42
N TYR A 342 6.32 1.03 -13.59
CA TYR A 342 5.08 1.76 -13.34
C TYR A 342 4.49 1.30 -11.99
N GLY A 343 4.53 2.18 -10.99
CA GLY A 343 4.10 1.85 -9.63
C GLY A 343 5.01 0.83 -8.93
N ASP A 344 4.41 -0.13 -8.24
CA ASP A 344 5.14 -1.09 -7.38
C ASP A 344 5.75 -2.29 -8.11
N PHE A 345 5.53 -2.42 -9.41
CA PHE A 345 6.03 -3.52 -10.23
C PHE A 345 7.41 -3.18 -10.80
N TYR A 346 8.45 -3.30 -10.00
CA TYR A 346 9.85 -3.01 -10.37
C TYR A 346 10.83 -3.88 -9.59
N THR A 347 12.11 -3.91 -10.00
CA THR A 347 13.25 -4.41 -9.21
C THR A 347 14.11 -3.23 -8.78
N ARG A 348 14.66 -3.30 -7.57
CA ARG A 348 15.57 -2.27 -7.04
C ARG A 348 16.84 -2.21 -7.92
N GLY A 349 17.34 -1.01 -8.20
CA GLY A 349 18.47 -0.80 -9.11
C GLY A 349 18.11 -0.68 -10.59
N LEU A 350 16.82 -0.90 -10.96
CA LEU A 350 16.30 -0.65 -12.30
C LEU A 350 15.19 0.40 -12.31
N GLU A 351 15.09 1.25 -11.30
CA GLU A 351 14.04 2.27 -11.13
C GLU A 351 14.02 3.34 -12.22
N LYS A 352 15.11 3.47 -12.99
CA LYS A 352 15.17 4.39 -14.13
C LYS A 352 14.48 3.85 -15.38
N TYR A 353 14.22 2.56 -15.40
CA TYR A 353 13.76 1.83 -16.58
C TYR A 353 12.30 1.43 -16.43
N VAL A 354 11.64 1.38 -17.59
CA VAL A 354 10.28 0.87 -17.73
C VAL A 354 10.25 -0.21 -18.81
N VAL A 355 9.35 -1.17 -18.64
CA VAL A 355 9.13 -2.23 -19.62
C VAL A 355 7.63 -2.44 -19.81
N GLU A 356 7.17 -2.29 -21.03
CA GLU A 356 5.80 -2.58 -21.43
C GLU A 356 5.63 -4.08 -21.66
N GLY A 357 4.46 -4.57 -21.27
CA GLY A 357 4.11 -5.96 -21.49
C GLY A 357 2.72 -6.33 -21.06
N VAL A 358 2.38 -7.59 -21.36
CA VAL A 358 1.07 -8.15 -21.10
C VAL A 358 1.10 -9.28 -20.07
N ALA A 359 2.28 -9.81 -19.77
CA ALA A 359 2.49 -10.75 -18.68
C ALA A 359 3.84 -10.49 -18.02
N GLY A 360 3.90 -10.61 -16.70
CA GLY A 360 5.18 -10.41 -16.00
C GLY A 360 5.13 -10.88 -14.56
N ALA A 361 6.32 -11.14 -14.02
CA ALA A 361 6.52 -11.47 -12.62
C ALA A 361 7.78 -10.79 -12.08
N VAL A 362 7.73 -10.41 -10.80
CA VAL A 362 8.86 -9.81 -10.06
C VAL A 362 8.95 -10.48 -8.70
N SER A 363 10.16 -10.83 -8.29
CA SER A 363 10.48 -11.35 -6.96
C SER A 363 11.55 -10.48 -6.31
N ARG A 364 11.29 -9.98 -5.12
CA ARG A 364 12.20 -9.18 -4.30
C ARG A 364 12.51 -9.91 -3.02
N ASN A 365 13.78 -10.16 -2.77
CA ASN A 365 14.22 -10.95 -1.63
C ASN A 365 15.19 -10.12 -0.79
N THR A 366 14.98 -10.09 0.52
CA THR A 366 15.75 -9.23 1.42
C THR A 366 16.10 -9.98 2.70
N VAL A 367 17.37 -10.02 3.07
CA VAL A 367 17.84 -10.37 4.40
C VAL A 367 18.11 -9.08 5.15
N MET A 368 17.51 -8.91 6.34
CA MET A 368 17.64 -7.70 7.15
C MET A 368 17.97 -8.02 8.60
N ARG A 369 18.80 -7.18 9.20
CA ARG A 369 19.20 -7.27 10.60
C ARG A 369 18.90 -5.97 11.34
N GLU A 370 18.15 -6.05 12.43
CA GLU A 370 17.92 -4.92 13.31
C GLU A 370 19.22 -4.57 14.05
N LEU A 371 19.74 -3.37 13.84
CA LEU A 371 20.92 -2.84 14.48
C LEU A 371 20.57 -2.09 15.75
N PHE A 372 19.64 -1.13 15.64
CA PHE A 372 19.24 -0.23 16.72
C PHE A 372 17.74 -0.18 16.86
N ASN A 373 17.28 -0.04 18.10
CA ASN A 373 15.89 0.20 18.45
C ASN A 373 15.88 1.09 19.68
N PHE A 374 15.43 2.35 19.53
CA PHE A 374 15.43 3.37 20.56
C PHE A 374 14.31 4.38 20.34
N ASN A 375 13.97 5.11 21.38
CA ASN A 375 12.98 6.18 21.34
C ASN A 375 13.66 7.52 21.60
N ILE A 376 13.29 8.54 20.83
CA ILE A 376 13.74 9.93 21.04
C ILE A 376 12.59 10.70 21.70
N PRO A 377 12.83 11.42 22.81
CA PRO A 377 11.82 12.27 23.40
C PRO A 377 11.49 13.43 22.45
N PHE A 378 10.21 13.69 22.28
CA PHE A 378 9.70 14.75 21.44
C PHE A 378 8.86 15.74 22.29
N LEU A 379 7.69 16.11 21.93
CA LEU A 379 6.87 17.10 22.65
C LEU A 379 6.26 16.52 23.92
N ARG A 380 6.75 16.88 25.11
CA ARG A 380 6.20 16.43 26.40
C ARG A 380 4.74 16.87 26.55
N GLY A 381 3.89 15.94 27.04
CA GLY A 381 2.47 16.21 27.30
C GLY A 381 1.57 16.12 26.08
N THR A 382 2.08 15.66 24.93
CA THR A 382 1.30 15.41 23.72
C THR A 382 1.13 13.91 23.50
N SER A 383 0.30 13.52 22.51
CA SER A 383 0.19 12.13 22.04
C SER A 383 1.50 11.60 21.41
N HIS A 384 2.52 12.44 21.28
CA HIS A 384 3.80 12.18 20.62
C HIS A 384 4.97 12.44 21.59
N ASP A 385 4.89 11.96 22.83
CA ASP A 385 5.96 12.12 23.82
C ASP A 385 7.29 11.52 23.36
N TRP A 386 7.23 10.47 22.54
CA TRP A 386 8.37 9.70 22.05
C TRP A 386 8.22 9.40 20.56
N ILE A 387 9.32 9.52 19.81
CA ILE A 387 9.42 9.06 18.43
C ILE A 387 10.24 7.78 18.42
N PRO A 388 9.66 6.62 18.00
CA PRO A 388 10.38 5.38 17.88
C PRO A 388 11.27 5.39 16.63
N PHE A 389 12.49 4.86 16.77
CA PHE A 389 13.41 4.62 15.68
C PHE A 389 13.89 3.18 15.73
N ARG A 390 13.72 2.49 14.60
CA ARG A 390 14.30 1.16 14.37
C ARG A 390 15.15 1.22 13.12
N ILE A 391 16.41 0.82 13.23
CA ILE A 391 17.38 0.88 12.13
C ILE A 391 17.81 -0.53 11.76
N PHE A 392 17.70 -0.85 10.48
CA PHE A 392 18.03 -2.15 9.92
C PHE A 392 19.11 -2.00 8.86
N ALA A 393 20.13 -2.90 8.90
CA ALA A 393 20.98 -3.15 7.74
C ALA A 393 20.35 -4.25 6.90
N LYS A 394 20.46 -4.17 5.58
CA LYS A 394 19.92 -5.17 4.66
C LYS A 394 20.84 -5.48 3.49
N VAL A 395 20.69 -6.69 2.97
CA VAL A 395 21.16 -7.10 1.65
C VAL A 395 20.00 -7.69 0.88
N TYR A 396 19.99 -7.52 -0.43
CA TYR A 396 18.88 -7.97 -1.24
C TYR A 396 19.29 -8.43 -2.64
N THR A 397 18.42 -9.24 -3.22
CA THR A 397 18.47 -9.64 -4.64
C THR A 397 17.07 -9.71 -5.19
N ASP A 398 16.91 -9.17 -6.38
CA ASP A 398 15.62 -9.09 -7.07
C ASP A 398 15.74 -9.71 -8.45
N GLY A 399 14.65 -10.32 -8.91
CA GLY A 399 14.54 -10.85 -10.25
C GLY A 399 13.17 -10.57 -10.84
N GLY A 400 13.08 -10.49 -12.16
CA GLY A 400 11.83 -10.23 -12.85
C GLY A 400 11.86 -10.63 -14.31
N TYR A 401 10.68 -10.67 -14.90
CA TYR A 401 10.50 -10.92 -16.33
C TYR A 401 9.22 -10.25 -16.81
N VAL A 402 9.27 -9.62 -17.98
CA VAL A 402 8.10 -9.02 -18.64
C VAL A 402 8.03 -9.52 -20.07
N TYR A 403 6.87 -10.06 -20.43
CA TYR A 403 6.57 -10.56 -21.76
C TYR A 403 5.73 -9.55 -22.54
N ASN A 404 6.17 -9.21 -23.73
CA ASN A 404 5.40 -8.52 -24.75
C ASN A 404 5.49 -9.29 -26.08
N LYS A 405 4.35 -9.46 -26.74
CA LYS A 405 4.28 -10.17 -28.04
C LYS A 405 4.94 -9.37 -29.15
N TYR A 406 4.89 -8.03 -29.07
CA TYR A 406 5.42 -7.12 -30.09
C TYR A 406 6.36 -6.09 -29.44
N PRO A 407 7.53 -6.50 -28.97
CA PRO A 407 8.45 -5.60 -28.29
C PRO A 407 8.99 -4.54 -29.23
N SER A 408 9.14 -3.30 -28.76
CA SER A 408 9.84 -2.27 -29.50
C SER A 408 11.32 -2.65 -29.66
N PRO A 409 11.93 -2.50 -30.85
CA PRO A 409 13.34 -2.82 -31.07
C PRO A 409 14.32 -2.04 -30.18
N THR A 410 13.93 -0.87 -29.69
CA THR A 410 14.75 -0.03 -28.81
C THR A 410 14.69 -0.46 -27.35
N ASN A 411 13.71 -1.31 -26.98
CA ASN A 411 13.45 -1.71 -25.60
C ASN A 411 14.03 -3.11 -25.32
N THR A 412 15.31 -3.15 -25.01
CA THR A 412 16.11 -4.39 -24.85
C THR A 412 15.80 -5.17 -23.59
N LEU A 413 15.11 -4.56 -22.61
CA LEU A 413 14.72 -5.22 -21.35
C LEU A 413 13.43 -6.02 -21.48
N THR A 414 12.63 -5.81 -22.52
CA THR A 414 11.44 -6.60 -22.82
C THR A 414 11.84 -8.02 -23.24
N ASN A 415 11.11 -9.03 -22.76
CA ASN A 415 11.37 -10.46 -23.02
C ASN A 415 12.76 -10.92 -22.54
N THR A 416 13.34 -10.21 -21.58
CA THR A 416 14.67 -10.51 -20.99
C THR A 416 14.52 -10.71 -19.48
N PHE A 417 15.29 -11.64 -18.91
CA PHE A 417 15.30 -11.80 -17.47
C PHE A 417 16.00 -10.61 -16.81
N LEU A 418 15.26 -9.94 -15.92
CA LEU A 418 15.73 -8.78 -15.17
C LEU A 418 16.30 -9.23 -13.82
N TYR A 419 17.48 -8.75 -13.46
CA TYR A 419 18.05 -9.02 -12.15
C TYR A 419 18.87 -7.86 -11.62
N SER A 420 18.87 -7.78 -10.30
CA SER A 420 19.60 -6.77 -9.55
C SER A 420 19.89 -7.26 -8.14
N GLY A 421 20.75 -6.54 -7.44
CA GLY A 421 21.06 -6.81 -6.05
C GLY A 421 21.74 -5.62 -5.41
N GLY A 422 21.88 -5.65 -4.10
CA GLY A 422 22.48 -4.54 -3.40
C GLY A 422 22.44 -4.70 -1.89
N PHE A 423 22.81 -3.62 -1.23
CA PHE A 423 22.78 -3.49 0.22
C PHE A 423 22.26 -2.12 0.62
N GLY A 424 21.87 -1.98 1.87
CA GLY A 424 21.34 -0.70 2.32
C GLY A 424 20.97 -0.67 3.79
N MET A 425 20.32 0.43 4.15
CA MET A 425 19.87 0.69 5.50
C MET A 425 18.41 1.21 5.46
N ASP A 426 17.57 0.67 6.34
CA ASP A 426 16.19 1.13 6.51
C ASP A 426 16.02 1.75 7.89
N VAL A 427 15.37 2.90 7.93
CA VAL A 427 14.99 3.59 9.16
C VAL A 427 13.46 3.63 9.24
N VAL A 428 12.92 2.88 10.20
CA VAL A 428 11.48 2.81 10.47
C VAL A 428 11.18 3.74 11.64
N THR A 429 10.22 4.62 11.49
CA THR A 429 9.86 5.60 12.52
C THR A 429 8.35 5.77 12.63
N PHE A 430 7.89 6.79 13.36
CA PHE A 430 6.47 7.04 13.61
C PHE A 430 5.67 7.32 12.32
N TYR A 431 4.35 7.22 12.40
CA TYR A 431 3.43 7.39 11.26
C TYR A 431 3.75 6.48 10.07
N ASP A 432 4.23 5.27 10.33
CA ASP A 432 4.52 4.26 9.31
C ASP A 432 5.54 4.70 8.24
N LEU A 433 6.33 5.74 8.56
CA LEU A 433 7.39 6.22 7.69
C LEU A 433 8.56 5.25 7.70
N VAL A 434 8.98 4.87 6.51
CA VAL A 434 10.18 4.05 6.27
C VAL A 434 11.08 4.77 5.28
N PHE A 435 12.27 5.15 5.75
CA PHE A 435 13.32 5.71 4.91
C PHE A 435 14.25 4.59 4.49
N ARG A 436 14.45 4.41 3.19
CA ARG A 436 15.31 3.37 2.62
C ARG A 436 16.47 4.00 1.88
N PHE A 437 17.67 3.65 2.29
CA PHE A 437 18.94 4.05 1.69
C PHE A 437 19.56 2.81 1.07
N GLU A 438 19.64 2.74 -0.26
CA GLU A 438 19.99 1.54 -1.01
C GLU A 438 21.13 1.83 -1.97
N TYR A 439 22.12 0.95 -2.04
CA TYR A 439 23.13 0.94 -3.07
C TYR A 439 22.96 -0.32 -3.91
N SER A 440 22.57 -0.15 -5.17
CA SER A 440 22.16 -1.22 -6.06
C SER A 440 23.13 -1.42 -7.20
N PHE A 441 23.18 -2.66 -7.68
CA PHE A 441 23.85 -3.10 -8.90
C PHE A 441 22.80 -3.79 -9.78
N ASN A 442 22.85 -3.59 -11.10
CA ASN A 442 21.93 -4.20 -12.05
C ASN A 442 22.66 -4.94 -13.19
N GLN A 443 21.90 -5.69 -13.99
CA GLN A 443 22.39 -6.47 -15.13
C GLN A 443 23.02 -5.63 -16.26
N LEU A 444 22.75 -4.33 -16.30
CA LEU A 444 23.33 -3.41 -17.29
C LEU A 444 24.74 -2.95 -16.90
N GLY A 445 25.28 -3.46 -15.78
CA GLY A 445 26.58 -3.03 -15.23
C GLY A 445 26.51 -1.68 -14.51
N GLU A 446 25.31 -1.15 -14.29
CA GLU A 446 25.14 0.11 -13.59
C GLU A 446 25.08 -0.11 -12.09
N LYS A 447 25.50 0.93 -11.37
CA LYS A 447 25.44 1.00 -9.92
C LYS A 447 24.99 2.40 -9.50
N GLY A 448 24.26 2.49 -8.39
CA GLY A 448 23.76 3.77 -7.93
C GLY A 448 23.24 3.72 -6.51
N PHE A 449 23.17 4.92 -5.93
CA PHE A 449 22.53 5.14 -4.65
C PHE A 449 21.08 5.55 -4.91
N PHE A 450 20.14 4.93 -4.19
CA PHE A 450 18.71 5.19 -4.27
C PHE A 450 18.19 5.52 -2.87
N PHE A 451 17.32 6.51 -2.82
CA PHE A 451 16.63 6.91 -1.61
C PHE A 451 15.12 6.83 -1.83
N HIS A 452 14.45 6.05 -0.99
CA HIS A 452 13.00 5.91 -1.04
C HIS A 452 12.39 6.25 0.31
N VAL A 453 11.27 6.94 0.25
CA VAL A 453 10.41 7.16 1.41
C VAL A 453 9.09 6.47 1.11
N SER A 454 8.69 5.52 1.95
CA SER A 454 7.37 4.93 1.90
C SER A 454 6.58 5.30 3.13
N ASN A 455 5.36 5.72 2.93
CA ASN A 455 4.35 5.89 3.96
C ASN A 455 3.11 5.10 3.54
N TYR A 456 2.33 4.69 4.52
CA TYR A 456 1.06 3.98 4.29
C TYR A 456 -0.15 4.92 4.45
N PHE A 457 0.05 6.21 4.18
CA PHE A 457 -1.02 7.22 4.20
C PHE A 457 -1.71 7.35 2.85
#